data_998e2b6bc758419a388850d2ce9bae9b
#
_entry.id   998e2b6bc758419a388850d2ce9bae9b
#
_cell.length_a   1.000
_cell.length_b   1.000
_cell.length_c   1.000
_cell.angle_alpha   90.00
_cell.angle_beta   90.00
_cell.angle_gamma   90.00
#
_symmetry.space_group_name_H-M   'P 1'
#
loop_
_entity.id
_entity.type
_entity.pdbx_description
1 polymer ?
#
loop_
_entity_poly.entity_id
_entity_poly.type
_entity_poly.pdbx_seq_one_letter_code
_entity_poly.pdbx_strand_id
1 'polypeptide(L)'
;MSINVHISIDMEGVSGVVHNDQTGQKGYDYNMMRKAMTLEANAAIEGSFEAGATTVVVNDSHGSMRNLLPYMLDQRAELISGSPKPLGMMQGVDDNPDISMCIGYHSRPGEKGILSHTIRGSSVVQHFYINDKASSEFEINAGIAGYYNVPIGLIAGDSDIVNDAKNLIPNIIGAPVKETINKFSAKNLSGNETFKLIKSRATECVQNYKEFKPIKYKTPVKMSVEFASDLMADVVSMMPGVKRNSRQVISFESDDYIEAWKCMYAAILLAGIPY
;
A
#
# COMPACT_ATOMS: atom_id res chain seq x y z
N MET A 1 2.31 -8.15 27.76
CA MET A 1 2.36 -6.83 27.11
C MET A 1 1.31 -6.85 26.02
N SER A 2 0.61 -5.75 25.80
CA SER A 2 -0.33 -5.62 24.70
C SER A 2 0.47 -5.56 23.39
N ILE A 3 0.02 -6.23 22.33
CA ILE A 3 0.58 -6.14 20.98
C ILE A 3 -0.51 -5.62 20.06
N ASN A 4 -0.30 -4.46 19.48
CA ASN A 4 -1.24 -3.79 18.60
C ASN A 4 -0.74 -3.88 17.16
N VAL A 5 -1.57 -4.40 16.26
CA VAL A 5 -1.20 -4.67 14.87
C VAL A 5 -2.01 -3.78 13.93
N HIS A 6 -1.33 -3.15 12.97
CA HIS A 6 -1.94 -2.46 11.86
C HIS A 6 -1.78 -3.28 10.58
N ILE A 7 -2.82 -3.37 9.77
CA ILE A 7 -2.80 -4.03 8.46
C ILE A 7 -3.28 -3.04 7.41
N SER A 8 -2.44 -2.72 6.44
CA SER A 8 -2.82 -2.03 5.22
C SER A 8 -3.05 -3.07 4.13
N ILE A 9 -4.24 -3.09 3.53
CA ILE A 9 -4.53 -4.07 2.49
C ILE A 9 -4.97 -3.43 1.18
N ASP A 10 -4.30 -3.83 0.09
CA ASP A 10 -4.56 -3.43 -1.29
C ASP A 10 -5.14 -4.61 -2.10
N MET A 11 -5.53 -4.39 -3.34
CA MET A 11 -6.23 -5.41 -4.14
C MET A 11 -5.39 -6.00 -5.26
N GLU A 12 -4.55 -5.23 -5.90
CA GLU A 12 -3.79 -5.67 -7.09
C GLU A 12 -2.87 -6.85 -6.80
N GLY A 13 -2.28 -6.90 -5.60
CA GLY A 13 -1.42 -7.99 -5.16
C GLY A 13 -2.16 -9.24 -4.67
N VAL A 14 -3.48 -9.19 -4.45
CA VAL A 14 -4.30 -10.33 -4.02
C VAL A 14 -4.23 -11.47 -5.03
N SER A 15 -4.14 -12.71 -4.55
CA SER A 15 -4.10 -13.91 -5.40
C SER A 15 -5.32 -13.98 -6.31
N GLY A 16 -5.09 -14.28 -7.59
CA GLY A 16 -6.13 -14.34 -8.62
C GLY A 16 -6.40 -13.02 -9.33
N VAL A 17 -5.95 -11.88 -8.80
CA VAL A 17 -6.08 -10.58 -9.45
C VAL A 17 -5.00 -10.42 -10.52
N VAL A 18 -5.43 -10.18 -11.77
CA VAL A 18 -4.55 -9.96 -12.92
C VAL A 18 -5.11 -8.92 -13.92
N HIS A 19 -6.30 -8.40 -13.71
CA HIS A 19 -6.97 -7.51 -14.67
C HIS A 19 -7.72 -6.37 -13.96
N ASN A 20 -7.85 -5.23 -14.64
CA ASN A 20 -8.55 -4.05 -14.11
C ASN A 20 -10.05 -4.30 -13.84
N ASP A 21 -10.70 -5.24 -14.54
CA ASP A 21 -12.10 -5.63 -14.25
C ASP A 21 -12.25 -6.33 -12.89
N GLN A 22 -11.14 -6.75 -12.31
CA GLN A 22 -11.11 -7.37 -10.99
C GLN A 22 -10.93 -6.35 -9.86
N THR A 23 -10.41 -5.15 -10.16
CA THR A 23 -10.07 -4.11 -9.19
C THR A 23 -11.01 -2.89 -9.25
N GLY A 24 -11.65 -2.66 -10.40
CA GLY A 24 -12.56 -1.53 -10.59
C GLY A 24 -14.00 -1.84 -10.17
N GLN A 25 -14.68 -0.91 -9.48
CA GLN A 25 -16.08 -1.07 -9.00
C GLN A 25 -17.10 -1.43 -10.08
N LYS A 26 -16.84 -1.08 -11.33
CA LYS A 26 -17.68 -1.41 -12.49
C LYS A 26 -17.23 -2.68 -13.21
N GLY A 27 -16.15 -3.29 -12.76
CA GLY A 27 -15.55 -4.47 -13.38
C GLY A 27 -16.38 -5.72 -13.12
N TYR A 28 -16.35 -6.62 -14.09
CA TYR A 28 -17.16 -7.86 -14.06
C TYR A 28 -16.84 -8.76 -12.85
N ASP A 29 -15.54 -8.91 -12.54
CA ASP A 29 -15.07 -9.82 -11.50
C ASP A 29 -14.82 -9.13 -10.14
N TYR A 30 -15.06 -7.82 -10.03
CA TYR A 30 -14.74 -7.03 -8.84
C TYR A 30 -15.34 -7.61 -7.54
N ASN A 31 -16.62 -8.00 -7.57
CA ASN A 31 -17.28 -8.53 -6.38
C ASN A 31 -16.69 -9.88 -5.90
N MET A 32 -16.14 -10.68 -6.81
CA MET A 32 -15.42 -11.90 -6.46
C MET A 32 -14.08 -11.57 -5.79
N MET A 33 -13.35 -10.60 -6.33
CA MET A 33 -12.04 -10.22 -5.79
C MET A 33 -12.12 -9.47 -4.46
N ARG A 34 -13.20 -8.74 -4.19
CA ARG A 34 -13.47 -8.22 -2.84
C ARG A 34 -13.54 -9.32 -1.78
N LYS A 35 -14.15 -10.47 -2.12
CA LYS A 35 -14.19 -11.63 -1.23
C LYS A 35 -12.80 -12.21 -1.01
N ALA A 36 -12.01 -12.37 -2.09
CA ALA A 36 -10.63 -12.84 -1.99
C ALA A 36 -9.77 -11.89 -1.12
N MET A 37 -9.86 -10.58 -1.36
CA MET A 37 -9.19 -9.55 -0.56
C MET A 37 -9.58 -9.65 0.93
N THR A 38 -10.87 -9.83 1.22
CA THR A 38 -11.34 -9.99 2.61
C THR A 38 -10.82 -11.27 3.26
N LEU A 39 -10.69 -12.36 2.50
CA LEU A 39 -10.12 -13.60 3.01
C LEU A 39 -8.61 -13.49 3.27
N GLU A 40 -7.86 -12.74 2.45
CA GLU A 40 -6.44 -12.48 2.71
C GLU A 40 -6.25 -11.55 3.94
N ALA A 41 -7.13 -10.56 4.13
CA ALA A 41 -7.17 -9.78 5.36
C ALA A 41 -7.42 -10.68 6.58
N ASN A 42 -8.41 -11.57 6.50
CA ASN A 42 -8.73 -12.51 7.58
C ASN A 42 -7.56 -13.44 7.92
N ALA A 43 -6.81 -13.89 6.91
CA ALA A 43 -5.61 -14.70 7.15
C ALA A 43 -4.56 -13.96 7.99
N ALA A 44 -4.32 -12.68 7.67
CA ALA A 44 -3.39 -11.83 8.44
C ALA A 44 -3.92 -11.53 9.85
N ILE A 45 -5.23 -11.27 9.99
CA ILE A 45 -5.89 -11.04 11.29
C ILE A 45 -5.79 -12.30 12.17
N GLU A 46 -6.16 -13.47 11.62
CA GLU A 46 -6.14 -14.73 12.36
C GLU A 46 -4.72 -15.05 12.82
N GLY A 47 -3.72 -14.95 11.94
CA GLY A 47 -2.31 -15.16 12.30
C GLY A 47 -1.82 -14.20 13.37
N SER A 48 -2.27 -12.94 13.34
CA SER A 48 -1.93 -11.94 14.35
C SER A 48 -2.48 -12.30 15.73
N PHE A 49 -3.76 -12.67 15.82
CA PHE A 49 -4.36 -13.08 17.10
C PHE A 49 -3.79 -14.42 17.64
N GLU A 50 -3.49 -15.39 16.76
CA GLU A 50 -2.82 -16.62 17.18
C GLU A 50 -1.42 -16.39 17.77
N ALA A 51 -0.73 -15.34 17.31
CA ALA A 51 0.56 -14.93 17.85
C ALA A 51 0.47 -14.04 19.10
N GLY A 52 -0.75 -13.76 19.58
CA GLY A 52 -0.98 -13.00 20.82
C GLY A 52 -1.21 -11.51 20.62
N ALA A 53 -1.57 -11.05 19.42
CA ALA A 53 -2.02 -9.68 19.23
C ALA A 53 -3.25 -9.37 20.10
N THR A 54 -3.27 -8.20 20.71
CA THR A 54 -4.37 -7.72 21.55
C THR A 54 -5.41 -6.97 20.74
N THR A 55 -4.95 -6.18 19.77
CA THR A 55 -5.79 -5.43 18.82
C THR A 55 -5.26 -5.59 17.42
N VAL A 56 -6.17 -5.62 16.45
CA VAL A 56 -5.84 -5.60 15.01
C VAL A 56 -6.72 -4.57 14.33
N VAL A 57 -6.10 -3.58 13.73
CA VAL A 57 -6.79 -2.56 12.92
C VAL A 57 -6.44 -2.79 11.46
N VAL A 58 -7.47 -2.91 10.61
CA VAL A 58 -7.31 -3.12 9.16
C VAL A 58 -7.71 -1.86 8.42
N ASN A 59 -6.83 -1.34 7.60
CA ASN A 59 -7.09 -0.21 6.72
C ASN A 59 -7.29 -0.70 5.29
N ASP A 60 -8.48 -0.49 4.74
CA ASP A 60 -8.77 -0.73 3.33
C ASP A 60 -8.05 0.33 2.48
N SER A 61 -7.16 -0.09 1.61
CA SER A 61 -6.19 0.79 0.95
C SER A 61 -6.37 0.88 -0.56
N HIS A 62 -7.30 0.11 -1.16
CA HIS A 62 -7.48 0.06 -2.59
C HIS A 62 -8.52 1.06 -3.10
N GLY A 63 -8.17 1.85 -4.10
CA GLY A 63 -9.09 2.68 -4.87
C GLY A 63 -9.96 3.61 -4.00
N SER A 64 -11.27 3.33 -3.91
CA SER A 64 -12.20 4.10 -3.05
C SER A 64 -12.09 3.73 -1.57
N MET A 65 -11.25 2.78 -1.21
CA MET A 65 -11.03 2.29 0.15
C MET A 65 -12.32 1.78 0.82
N ARG A 66 -13.17 1.08 0.04
CA ARG A 66 -14.47 0.48 0.46
C ARG A 66 -14.64 -0.91 -0.13
N ASN A 67 -13.55 -1.67 -0.20
CA ASN A 67 -13.51 -2.95 -0.89
C ASN A 67 -13.77 -4.11 0.05
N LEU A 68 -13.21 -4.07 1.25
CA LEU A 68 -13.42 -5.09 2.27
C LEU A 68 -14.92 -5.24 2.58
N LEU A 69 -15.33 -6.45 2.87
CA LEU A 69 -16.71 -6.81 3.22
C LEU A 69 -16.84 -6.90 4.75
N PRO A 70 -17.40 -5.88 5.42
CA PRO A 70 -17.35 -5.79 6.89
C PRO A 70 -17.97 -7.00 7.61
N TYR A 71 -19.02 -7.60 7.02
CA TYR A 71 -19.68 -8.78 7.60
C TYR A 71 -18.94 -10.09 7.34
N MET A 72 -17.94 -10.11 6.45
CA MET A 72 -17.06 -11.26 6.20
C MET A 72 -15.68 -11.07 6.86
N LEU A 73 -15.33 -9.84 7.24
CA LEU A 73 -14.12 -9.56 7.97
C LEU A 73 -14.19 -10.20 9.37
N ASP A 74 -13.08 -10.70 9.87
CA ASP A 74 -12.98 -11.23 11.23
C ASP A 74 -13.47 -10.19 12.24
N GLN A 75 -14.50 -10.54 13.01
CA GLN A 75 -15.23 -9.61 13.88
C GLN A 75 -14.42 -9.15 15.11
N ARG A 76 -13.21 -9.67 15.29
CA ARG A 76 -12.26 -9.22 16.33
C ARG A 76 -11.46 -8.01 15.89
N ALA A 77 -11.38 -7.74 14.57
CA ALA A 77 -10.61 -6.64 14.02
C ALA A 77 -11.47 -5.37 13.85
N GLU A 78 -10.84 -4.22 13.96
CA GLU A 78 -11.42 -2.93 13.60
C GLU A 78 -11.12 -2.61 12.13
N LEU A 79 -12.05 -1.94 11.44
CA LEU A 79 -11.93 -1.59 10.02
C LEU A 79 -11.93 -0.08 9.82
N ILE A 80 -10.88 0.43 9.20
CA ILE A 80 -10.80 1.78 8.64
C ILE A 80 -11.14 1.71 7.15
N SER A 81 -12.19 2.41 6.72
CA SER A 81 -12.64 2.41 5.33
C SER A 81 -13.00 3.80 4.83
N GLY A 82 -13.05 3.94 3.50
CA GLY A 82 -13.40 5.19 2.84
C GLY A 82 -12.18 6.04 2.44
N SER A 83 -12.40 6.95 1.50
CA SER A 83 -11.40 7.86 0.94
C SER A 83 -12.04 9.24 0.72
N PRO A 84 -11.29 10.36 0.85
CA PRO A 84 -9.87 10.42 1.19
C PRO A 84 -9.59 10.27 2.70
N LYS A 85 -8.41 9.72 3.02
CA LYS A 85 -7.88 9.64 4.40
C LYS A 85 -6.56 10.39 4.48
N PRO A 86 -6.26 11.14 5.56
CA PRO A 86 -5.04 11.97 5.66
C PRO A 86 -3.73 11.20 5.44
N LEU A 87 -3.66 9.94 5.92
CA LEU A 87 -2.51 9.07 5.73
C LEU A 87 -2.72 8.02 4.62
N GLY A 88 -3.80 8.15 3.83
CA GLY A 88 -4.10 7.29 2.70
C GLY A 88 -4.12 5.81 3.06
N MET A 89 -3.25 5.04 2.41
CA MET A 89 -3.12 3.60 2.62
C MET A 89 -2.59 3.22 4.02
N MET A 90 -2.07 4.16 4.79
CA MET A 90 -1.51 3.93 6.13
C MET A 90 -2.35 4.57 7.25
N GLN A 91 -3.61 4.93 6.98
CA GLN A 91 -4.46 5.48 8.03
C GLN A 91 -4.62 4.49 9.19
N GLY A 92 -4.48 4.98 10.43
CA GLY A 92 -4.45 4.18 11.66
C GLY A 92 -3.03 3.88 12.17
N VAL A 93 -1.99 4.16 11.37
CA VAL A 93 -0.61 4.01 11.84
C VAL A 93 -0.22 5.09 12.86
N ASP A 94 -0.94 6.21 12.87
CA ASP A 94 -0.81 7.32 13.82
C ASP A 94 -1.31 6.98 15.24
N ASP A 95 -2.01 5.87 15.41
CA ASP A 95 -2.35 5.30 16.73
C ASP A 95 -1.17 4.54 17.38
N ASN A 96 0.00 4.56 16.73
CA ASN A 96 1.25 3.94 17.17
C ASN A 96 1.15 2.43 17.48
N PRO A 97 0.69 1.61 16.53
CA PRO A 97 0.75 0.16 16.68
C PRO A 97 2.20 -0.33 16.78
N ASP A 98 2.37 -1.52 17.36
CA ASP A 98 3.71 -2.11 17.55
C ASP A 98 4.33 -2.60 16.23
N ILE A 99 3.47 -2.96 15.26
CA ILE A 99 3.88 -3.50 13.95
C ILE A 99 2.82 -3.22 12.89
N SER A 100 3.24 -3.01 11.65
CA SER A 100 2.37 -2.91 10.47
C SER A 100 2.66 -4.01 9.47
N MET A 101 1.63 -4.41 8.72
CA MET A 101 1.69 -5.39 7.63
C MET A 101 1.09 -4.78 6.36
N CYS A 102 1.69 -5.07 5.21
CA CYS A 102 1.19 -4.69 3.88
C CYS A 102 0.73 -5.93 3.14
N ILE A 103 -0.57 -6.07 2.89
CA ILE A 103 -1.18 -7.23 2.24
C ILE A 103 -1.77 -6.82 0.89
N GLY A 104 -1.62 -7.68 -0.12
CA GLY A 104 -2.17 -7.41 -1.46
C GLY A 104 -1.45 -6.30 -2.23
N TYR A 105 -0.21 -6.00 -1.90
CA TYR A 105 0.59 -4.95 -2.55
C TYR A 105 1.17 -5.41 -3.88
N HIS A 106 1.54 -4.46 -4.73
CA HIS A 106 2.05 -4.65 -6.08
C HIS A 106 3.21 -3.69 -6.41
N SER A 107 3.91 -3.95 -7.53
CA SER A 107 5.07 -3.16 -7.95
C SER A 107 4.69 -1.79 -8.53
N ARG A 108 5.67 -0.87 -8.54
CA ARG A 108 5.57 0.46 -9.15
C ARG A 108 5.61 0.41 -10.68
N PRO A 109 5.24 1.52 -11.37
CA PRO A 109 5.41 1.64 -12.82
C PRO A 109 6.88 1.46 -13.23
N GLY A 110 7.09 0.82 -14.38
CA GLY A 110 8.43 0.57 -14.92
C GLY A 110 9.12 -0.68 -14.37
N GLU A 111 8.57 -1.31 -13.35
CA GLU A 111 9.02 -2.61 -12.85
C GLU A 111 8.09 -3.74 -13.31
N LYS A 112 8.61 -4.96 -13.26
CA LYS A 112 7.81 -6.16 -13.44
C LYS A 112 6.85 -6.28 -12.25
N GLY A 113 5.59 -6.60 -12.50
CA GLY A 113 4.56 -6.72 -11.47
C GLY A 113 3.16 -6.69 -12.07
N ILE A 114 2.20 -7.26 -11.36
CA ILE A 114 0.80 -7.27 -11.78
C ILE A 114 0.22 -5.86 -11.60
N LEU A 115 -0.47 -5.36 -12.65
CA LEU A 115 -1.16 -4.07 -12.67
C LEU A 115 -0.32 -2.89 -12.17
N SER A 116 1.01 -3.01 -12.23
CA SER A 116 2.00 -2.09 -11.65
C SER A 116 1.67 -0.62 -11.91
N HIS A 117 1.56 0.16 -10.82
CA HIS A 117 1.27 1.60 -10.81
C HIS A 117 1.65 2.21 -9.44
N THR A 118 1.35 3.51 -9.23
CA THR A 118 1.51 4.16 -7.92
C THR A 118 0.35 5.13 -7.69
N ILE A 119 -0.44 4.93 -6.66
CA ILE A 119 -1.55 5.72 -6.09
C ILE A 119 -2.79 5.83 -7.00
N ARG A 120 -2.72 6.35 -8.18
CA ARG A 120 -3.91 6.67 -9.03
C ARG A 120 -3.82 6.10 -10.43
N GLY A 121 -3.15 4.99 -10.60
CA GLY A 121 -2.97 4.37 -11.91
C GLY A 121 -2.37 5.32 -12.96
N SER A 122 -1.94 4.77 -14.08
CA SER A 122 -1.25 5.51 -15.14
C SER A 122 -2.09 6.60 -15.85
N SER A 123 -3.38 6.71 -15.57
CA SER A 123 -4.23 7.80 -16.07
C SER A 123 -4.00 9.13 -15.37
N VAL A 124 -3.42 9.13 -14.18
CA VAL A 124 -3.11 10.34 -13.40
C VAL A 124 -1.63 10.41 -13.07
N VAL A 125 -1.08 9.38 -12.42
CA VAL A 125 0.32 9.31 -11.98
C VAL A 125 1.10 8.37 -12.89
N GLN A 126 2.14 8.88 -13.56
CA GLN A 126 3.10 8.06 -14.31
C GLN A 126 4.18 7.51 -13.36
N HIS A 127 4.77 8.38 -12.56
CA HIS A 127 5.76 7.99 -11.57
C HIS A 127 5.65 8.86 -10.32
N PHE A 128 5.99 8.27 -9.18
CA PHE A 128 6.20 8.95 -7.90
C PHE A 128 7.65 8.78 -7.48
N TYR A 129 8.25 9.85 -6.94
CA TYR A 129 9.65 9.84 -6.54
C TYR A 129 9.80 10.33 -5.09
N ILE A 130 10.67 9.64 -4.32
CA ILE A 130 11.14 10.10 -3.02
C ILE A 130 12.66 10.33 -3.14
N ASN A 131 13.12 11.55 -2.88
CA ASN A 131 14.53 11.93 -2.99
C ASN A 131 15.13 11.50 -4.34
N ASP A 132 14.41 11.80 -5.43
CA ASP A 132 14.76 11.50 -6.83
C ASP A 132 14.81 10.00 -7.20
N LYS A 133 14.42 9.10 -6.30
CA LYS A 133 14.27 7.67 -6.57
C LYS A 133 12.81 7.34 -6.86
N ALA A 134 12.52 6.68 -7.99
CA ALA A 134 11.20 6.18 -8.30
C ALA A 134 10.73 5.20 -7.22
N SER A 135 9.51 5.40 -6.70
CA SER A 135 9.02 4.73 -5.50
C SER A 135 7.68 4.08 -5.74
N SER A 136 7.50 2.90 -5.14
CA SER A 136 6.23 2.18 -5.05
C SER A 136 5.37 2.73 -3.92
N GLU A 137 4.11 2.32 -3.88
CA GLU A 137 3.23 2.58 -2.75
C GLU A 137 3.80 2.01 -1.44
N PHE A 138 4.46 0.84 -1.50
CA PHE A 138 5.13 0.27 -0.34
C PHE A 138 6.23 1.19 0.20
N GLU A 139 7.09 1.75 -0.67
CA GLU A 139 8.16 2.65 -0.23
C GLU A 139 7.62 3.95 0.36
N ILE A 140 6.54 4.51 -0.22
CA ILE A 140 5.84 5.67 0.34
C ILE A 140 5.28 5.35 1.72
N ASN A 141 4.60 4.22 1.84
CA ASN A 141 3.94 3.76 3.05
C ASN A 141 4.95 3.39 4.16
N ALA A 142 6.11 2.83 3.79
CA ALA A 142 7.20 2.60 4.73
C ALA A 142 7.73 3.91 5.34
N GLY A 143 7.76 4.98 4.55
CA GLY A 143 8.11 6.30 5.06
C GLY A 143 7.04 6.89 6.00
N ILE A 144 5.74 6.71 5.68
CA ILE A 144 4.64 7.15 6.56
C ILE A 144 4.71 6.38 7.89
N ALA A 145 4.80 5.05 7.85
CA ALA A 145 4.93 4.24 9.06
C ALA A 145 6.18 4.62 9.87
N GLY A 146 7.30 4.80 9.18
CA GLY A 146 8.56 5.19 9.81
C GLY A 146 8.54 6.56 10.49
N TYR A 147 7.77 7.51 9.95
CA TYR A 147 7.55 8.80 10.61
C TYR A 147 6.93 8.63 12.01
N TYR A 148 5.96 7.74 12.15
CA TYR A 148 5.32 7.39 13.43
C TYR A 148 6.10 6.34 14.24
N ASN A 149 7.32 5.99 13.84
CA ASN A 149 8.17 4.96 14.45
C ASN A 149 7.55 3.54 14.43
N VAL A 150 6.65 3.26 13.51
CA VAL A 150 6.03 1.95 13.32
C VAL A 150 6.81 1.17 12.26
N PRO A 151 7.36 -0.01 12.59
CA PRO A 151 8.00 -0.87 11.61
C PRO A 151 6.97 -1.59 10.74
N ILE A 152 7.34 -1.92 9.49
CA ILE A 152 6.59 -2.85 8.64
C ILE A 152 7.33 -4.19 8.66
N GLY A 153 6.67 -5.24 9.13
CA GLY A 153 7.28 -6.56 9.32
C GLY A 153 6.87 -7.59 8.28
N LEU A 154 5.75 -7.39 7.57
CA LEU A 154 5.24 -8.33 6.56
C LEU A 154 4.80 -7.60 5.30
N ILE A 155 5.13 -8.19 4.15
CA ILE A 155 4.53 -7.85 2.86
C ILE A 155 4.02 -9.10 2.14
N ALA A 156 2.78 -9.05 1.65
CA ALA A 156 2.16 -10.05 0.79
C ALA A 156 1.70 -9.42 -0.52
N GLY A 157 1.92 -10.10 -1.64
CA GLY A 157 1.58 -9.62 -2.97
C GLY A 157 2.20 -10.47 -4.07
N ASP A 158 2.49 -9.86 -5.22
CA ASP A 158 3.26 -10.56 -6.25
C ASP A 158 4.73 -10.74 -5.83
N SER A 159 5.43 -11.67 -6.49
CA SER A 159 6.83 -11.98 -6.15
C SER A 159 7.78 -10.79 -6.32
N ASP A 160 7.44 -9.87 -7.23
CA ASP A 160 8.31 -8.77 -7.58
C ASP A 160 8.27 -7.69 -6.49
N ILE A 161 7.07 -7.30 -6.00
CA ILE A 161 6.98 -6.36 -4.86
C ILE A 161 7.56 -6.93 -3.57
N VAL A 162 7.44 -8.25 -3.34
CA VAL A 162 8.06 -8.90 -2.19
C VAL A 162 9.59 -8.80 -2.25
N ASN A 163 10.18 -8.95 -3.45
CA ASN A 163 11.62 -8.80 -3.64
C ASN A 163 12.06 -7.33 -3.47
N ASP A 164 11.30 -6.38 -4.02
CA ASP A 164 11.58 -4.94 -3.87
C ASP A 164 11.52 -4.51 -2.40
N ALA A 165 10.54 -5.01 -1.66
CA ALA A 165 10.42 -4.73 -0.23
C ALA A 165 11.62 -5.25 0.58
N LYS A 166 12.16 -6.43 0.23
CA LYS A 166 13.39 -6.98 0.85
C LYS A 166 14.63 -6.15 0.54
N ASN A 167 14.70 -5.49 -0.62
CA ASN A 167 15.78 -4.56 -0.93
C ASN A 167 15.73 -3.31 -0.04
N LEU A 168 14.55 -2.86 0.37
CA LEU A 168 14.37 -1.72 1.27
C LEU A 168 14.51 -2.14 2.76
N ILE A 169 13.89 -3.25 3.14
CA ILE A 169 13.86 -3.80 4.50
C ILE A 169 14.35 -5.25 4.46
N PRO A 170 15.67 -5.51 4.63
CA PRO A 170 16.26 -6.82 4.40
C PRO A 170 15.65 -7.96 5.23
N ASN A 171 15.15 -7.67 6.42
CA ASN A 171 14.54 -8.67 7.32
C ASN A 171 13.01 -8.72 7.24
N ILE A 172 12.36 -8.01 6.29
CA ILE A 172 10.91 -8.10 6.12
C ILE A 172 10.49 -9.52 5.75
N ILE A 173 9.43 -9.98 6.37
CA ILE A 173 8.83 -11.27 6.03
C ILE A 173 8.04 -11.12 4.72
N GLY A 174 8.32 -11.98 3.75
CA GLY A 174 7.64 -12.00 2.46
C GLY A 174 6.64 -13.12 2.35
N ALA A 175 5.45 -12.82 1.80
CA ALA A 175 4.42 -13.79 1.44
C ALA A 175 4.04 -13.62 -0.05
N PRO A 176 4.84 -14.14 -1.01
CA PRO A 176 4.50 -14.07 -2.42
C PRO A 176 3.33 -15.01 -2.71
N VAL A 177 2.16 -14.46 -3.05
CA VAL A 177 0.94 -15.22 -3.34
C VAL A 177 0.77 -15.50 -4.83
N LYS A 178 1.59 -14.85 -5.67
CA LYS A 178 1.64 -15.08 -7.12
C LYS A 178 3.00 -14.72 -7.72
N GLU A 179 3.33 -15.38 -8.82
CA GLU A 179 4.49 -15.11 -9.67
C GLU A 179 4.06 -14.36 -10.92
N THR A 180 4.61 -13.18 -11.16
CA THR A 180 4.29 -12.36 -12.34
C THR A 180 4.85 -12.98 -13.61
N ILE A 181 4.00 -13.24 -14.61
CA ILE A 181 4.39 -13.56 -15.98
C ILE A 181 4.58 -12.27 -16.78
N ASN A 182 3.53 -11.43 -16.79
CA ASN A 182 3.55 -10.06 -17.32
C ASN A 182 2.51 -9.21 -16.56
N LYS A 183 2.31 -7.96 -16.97
CA LYS A 183 1.43 -6.98 -16.28
C LYS A 183 -0.01 -7.49 -16.05
N PHE A 184 -0.50 -8.42 -16.87
CA PHE A 184 -1.88 -8.93 -16.89
C PHE A 184 -1.97 -10.45 -16.77
N SER A 185 -0.88 -11.14 -16.41
CA SER A 185 -0.89 -12.58 -16.20
C SER A 185 0.08 -13.02 -15.12
N ALA A 186 -0.36 -13.96 -14.28
CA ALA A 186 0.42 -14.51 -13.19
C ALA A 186 0.10 -15.99 -12.97
N LYS A 187 1.05 -16.69 -12.36
CA LYS A 187 0.83 -17.99 -11.74
C LYS A 187 0.46 -17.76 -10.28
N ASN A 188 -0.79 -18.01 -9.94
CA ASN A 188 -1.35 -17.75 -8.61
C ASN A 188 -1.31 -19.00 -7.73
N LEU A 189 -1.14 -18.82 -6.42
CA LEU A 189 -1.49 -19.81 -5.43
C LEU A 189 -3.01 -20.00 -5.40
N SER A 190 -3.48 -21.17 -4.98
CA SER A 190 -4.92 -21.36 -4.68
C SER A 190 -5.31 -20.54 -3.45
N GLY A 191 -6.58 -20.15 -3.33
CA GLY A 191 -7.05 -19.37 -2.19
C GLY A 191 -6.73 -20.01 -0.83
N ASN A 192 -6.81 -21.33 -0.71
CA ASN A 192 -6.45 -22.05 0.52
C ASN A 192 -4.95 -21.96 0.84
N GLU A 193 -4.08 -22.12 -0.16
CA GLU A 193 -2.63 -22.01 0.06
C GLU A 193 -2.21 -20.58 0.33
N THR A 194 -2.86 -19.59 -0.31
CA THR A 194 -2.69 -18.16 0.00
C THR A 194 -3.05 -17.85 1.45
N PHE A 195 -4.23 -18.32 1.90
CA PHE A 195 -4.67 -18.14 3.28
C PHE A 195 -3.67 -18.71 4.29
N LYS A 196 -3.24 -19.95 4.11
CA LYS A 196 -2.25 -20.60 4.98
C LYS A 196 -0.92 -19.85 5.00
N LEU A 197 -0.44 -19.42 3.84
CA LEU A 197 0.82 -18.69 3.72
C LEU A 197 0.76 -17.37 4.48
N ILE A 198 -0.23 -16.51 4.18
CA ILE A 198 -0.38 -15.20 4.82
C ILE A 198 -0.55 -15.36 6.33
N LYS A 199 -1.42 -16.27 6.77
CA LYS A 199 -1.63 -16.56 8.20
C LYS A 199 -0.32 -16.94 8.90
N SER A 200 0.42 -17.90 8.34
CA SER A 200 1.71 -18.33 8.91
C SER A 200 2.72 -17.19 8.99
N ARG A 201 2.80 -16.34 7.94
CA ARG A 201 3.72 -15.21 7.89
C ARG A 201 3.31 -14.07 8.83
N ALA A 202 2.01 -13.85 9.03
CA ALA A 202 1.50 -12.91 10.02
C ALA A 202 1.80 -13.37 11.44
N THR A 203 1.64 -14.67 11.72
CA THR A 203 2.04 -15.26 13.01
C THR A 203 3.53 -15.05 13.27
N GLU A 204 4.40 -15.37 12.30
CA GLU A 204 5.84 -15.16 12.38
C GLU A 204 6.18 -13.67 12.61
N CYS A 205 5.50 -12.77 11.90
CA CYS A 205 5.69 -11.32 12.02
C CYS A 205 5.40 -10.81 13.42
N VAL A 206 4.27 -11.19 14.00
CA VAL A 206 3.89 -10.75 15.35
C VAL A 206 4.78 -11.39 16.41
N GLN A 207 5.17 -12.65 16.28
CA GLN A 207 6.10 -13.30 17.21
C GLN A 207 7.45 -12.59 17.30
N ASN A 208 7.91 -12.03 16.16
CA ASN A 208 9.23 -11.37 16.04
C ASN A 208 9.12 -9.83 15.93
N TYR A 209 8.00 -9.21 16.32
CA TYR A 209 7.72 -7.79 16.06
C TYR A 209 8.83 -6.83 16.53
N LYS A 210 9.57 -7.18 17.61
CA LYS A 210 10.66 -6.36 18.17
C LYS A 210 11.94 -6.35 17.31
N GLU A 211 12.07 -7.27 16.36
CA GLU A 211 13.24 -7.38 15.50
C GLU A 211 13.17 -6.41 14.31
N PHE A 212 11.97 -5.91 13.98
CA PHE A 212 11.76 -4.97 12.89
C PHE A 212 12.04 -3.54 13.33
N LYS A 213 12.58 -2.76 12.40
CA LYS A 213 12.88 -1.35 12.61
C LYS A 213 12.16 -0.48 11.58
N PRO A 214 11.63 0.69 12.00
CA PRO A 214 11.00 1.62 11.08
C PRO A 214 12.02 2.20 10.10
N ILE A 215 11.59 2.38 8.84
CA ILE A 215 12.38 3.06 7.80
C ILE A 215 12.22 4.56 7.95
N LYS A 216 13.34 5.30 7.97
CA LYS A 216 13.33 6.76 7.98
C LYS A 216 14.05 7.30 6.77
N TYR A 217 13.35 8.12 6.01
CA TYR A 217 13.97 8.85 4.90
C TYR A 217 14.78 10.04 5.42
N LYS A 218 15.86 10.34 4.69
CA LYS A 218 16.69 11.51 4.98
C LYS A 218 15.89 12.79 4.69
N THR A 219 15.96 13.75 5.59
CA THR A 219 15.37 15.09 5.45
C THR A 219 16.44 16.10 5.01
N PRO A 220 16.06 17.21 4.32
CA PRO A 220 14.71 17.41 3.82
C PRO A 220 14.30 16.34 2.83
N VAL A 221 13.03 15.90 2.90
CA VAL A 221 12.49 14.93 1.95
C VAL A 221 11.88 15.67 0.77
N LYS A 222 12.32 15.32 -0.43
CA LYS A 222 11.74 15.80 -1.69
C LYS A 222 10.84 14.72 -2.26
N MET A 223 9.55 15.02 -2.38
CA MET A 223 8.61 14.18 -3.10
C MET A 223 8.28 14.82 -4.45
N SER A 224 8.24 14.00 -5.50
CA SER A 224 7.91 14.47 -6.85
C SER A 224 6.90 13.53 -7.50
N VAL A 225 6.02 14.09 -8.33
CA VAL A 225 5.05 13.34 -9.11
C VAL A 225 5.17 13.70 -10.57
N GLU A 226 5.25 12.70 -11.42
CA GLU A 226 5.10 12.80 -12.86
C GLU A 226 3.67 12.46 -13.23
N PHE A 227 2.94 13.43 -13.74
CA PHE A 227 1.55 13.28 -14.15
C PHE A 227 1.41 12.79 -15.59
N ALA A 228 0.25 12.22 -15.92
CA ALA A 228 -0.08 11.73 -17.26
C ALA A 228 -0.21 12.86 -18.29
N SER A 229 -0.49 14.09 -17.86
CA SER A 229 -0.59 15.26 -18.75
C SER A 229 0.01 16.52 -18.14
N ASP A 230 0.38 17.46 -19.01
CA ASP A 230 0.86 18.79 -18.61
C ASP A 230 -0.25 19.61 -17.95
N LEU A 231 -1.50 19.48 -18.36
CA LEU A 231 -2.66 20.14 -17.74
C LEU A 231 -2.78 19.79 -16.25
N MET A 232 -2.60 18.53 -15.88
CA MET A 232 -2.61 18.10 -14.47
C MET A 232 -1.53 18.81 -13.66
N ALA A 233 -0.33 18.89 -14.23
CA ALA A 233 0.78 19.58 -13.59
C ALA A 233 0.58 21.11 -13.56
N ASP A 234 -0.09 21.71 -14.58
CA ASP A 234 -0.43 23.15 -14.59
C ASP A 234 -1.35 23.47 -13.41
N VAL A 235 -2.42 22.70 -13.21
CA VAL A 235 -3.38 22.91 -12.13
C VAL A 235 -2.71 22.74 -10.76
N VAL A 236 -1.93 21.68 -10.57
CA VAL A 236 -1.25 21.41 -9.29
C VAL A 236 -0.17 22.46 -8.99
N SER A 237 0.47 23.04 -10.01
CA SER A 237 1.46 24.10 -9.82
C SER A 237 0.90 25.39 -9.21
N MET A 238 -0.44 25.54 -9.15
CA MET A 238 -1.09 26.64 -8.43
C MET A 238 -1.08 26.45 -6.90
N MET A 239 -0.75 25.26 -6.39
CA MET A 239 -0.67 25.01 -4.95
C MET A 239 0.57 25.72 -4.36
N PRO A 240 0.41 26.49 -3.26
CA PRO A 240 1.53 27.15 -2.61
C PRO A 240 2.65 26.16 -2.23
N GLY A 241 3.90 26.51 -2.52
CA GLY A 241 5.09 25.72 -2.20
C GLY A 241 5.41 24.61 -3.20
N VAL A 242 4.49 24.25 -4.09
CA VAL A 242 4.76 23.28 -5.16
C VAL A 242 5.63 23.92 -6.24
N LYS A 243 6.68 23.20 -6.66
CA LYS A 243 7.59 23.61 -7.73
C LYS A 243 7.30 22.81 -9.00
N ARG A 244 7.24 23.47 -10.14
CA ARG A 244 7.18 22.83 -11.46
C ARG A 244 8.61 22.52 -11.92
N ASN A 245 8.93 21.25 -12.11
CA ASN A 245 10.27 20.79 -12.51
C ASN A 245 10.39 20.56 -14.02
N SER A 246 9.28 20.09 -14.65
CA SER A 246 9.18 19.90 -16.10
C SER A 246 7.73 20.07 -16.55
N ARG A 247 7.44 19.73 -17.82
CA ARG A 247 6.06 19.82 -18.33
C ARG A 247 5.04 19.01 -17.51
N GLN A 248 5.44 17.85 -16.98
CA GLN A 248 4.55 16.91 -16.28
C GLN A 248 5.01 16.62 -14.84
N VAL A 249 6.17 17.11 -14.41
CA VAL A 249 6.73 16.82 -13.10
C VAL A 249 6.62 18.02 -12.17
N ILE A 250 6.02 17.77 -11.01
CA ILE A 250 6.01 18.71 -9.88
C ILE A 250 6.79 18.12 -8.70
N SER A 251 7.21 18.98 -7.78
CA SER A 251 7.83 18.55 -6.52
C SER A 251 7.45 19.46 -5.37
N PHE A 252 7.56 18.90 -4.17
CA PHE A 252 7.51 19.62 -2.90
C PHE A 252 8.58 19.05 -1.99
N GLU A 253 9.18 19.89 -1.16
CA GLU A 253 10.27 19.54 -0.25
C GLU A 253 9.96 20.05 1.15
N SER A 254 10.14 19.18 2.17
CA SER A 254 9.91 19.52 3.57
C SER A 254 10.85 18.72 4.48
N ASP A 255 11.14 19.28 5.65
CA ASP A 255 11.79 18.55 6.75
C ASP A 255 10.83 17.56 7.44
N ASP A 256 9.51 17.71 7.22
CA ASP A 256 8.46 16.83 7.72
C ASP A 256 7.94 15.91 6.61
N TYR A 257 8.12 14.59 6.79
CA TYR A 257 7.68 13.58 5.81
C TYR A 257 6.17 13.60 5.57
N ILE A 258 5.38 13.82 6.64
CA ILE A 258 3.92 13.82 6.54
C ILE A 258 3.39 15.09 5.87
N GLU A 259 4.07 16.22 6.06
CA GLU A 259 3.77 17.44 5.30
C GLU A 259 4.00 17.22 3.79
N ALA A 260 5.17 16.66 3.42
CA ALA A 260 5.47 16.34 2.02
C ALA A 260 4.47 15.34 1.43
N TRP A 261 4.14 14.28 2.18
CA TRP A 261 3.11 13.30 1.78
C TRP A 261 1.75 13.96 1.55
N LYS A 262 1.24 14.72 2.53
CA LYS A 262 -0.08 15.36 2.43
C LYS A 262 -0.16 16.35 1.26
N CYS A 263 0.92 17.09 1.00
CA CYS A 263 1.01 17.97 -0.15
C CYS A 263 0.89 17.18 -1.46
N MET A 264 1.68 16.11 -1.62
CA MET A 264 1.63 15.29 -2.84
C MET A 264 0.32 14.51 -2.98
N TYR A 265 -0.24 14.01 -1.89
CA TYR A 265 -1.52 13.32 -1.93
C TYR A 265 -2.66 14.26 -2.35
N ALA A 266 -2.71 15.49 -1.80
CA ALA A 266 -3.65 16.53 -2.23
C ALA A 266 -3.45 16.91 -3.71
N ALA A 267 -2.20 17.02 -4.15
CA ALA A 267 -1.85 17.28 -5.56
C ALA A 267 -2.39 16.19 -6.50
N ILE A 268 -2.23 14.91 -6.13
CA ILE A 268 -2.73 13.77 -6.91
C ILE A 268 -4.26 13.75 -6.94
N LEU A 269 -4.92 14.06 -5.82
CA LEU A 269 -6.39 14.15 -5.77
C LEU A 269 -6.90 15.29 -6.67
N LEU A 270 -6.26 16.46 -6.61
CA LEU A 270 -6.60 17.63 -7.44
C LEU A 270 -6.40 17.32 -8.94
N ALA A 271 -5.27 16.72 -9.31
CA ALA A 271 -4.97 16.31 -10.68
C ALA A 271 -5.96 15.29 -11.26
N GLY A 272 -6.60 14.49 -10.40
CA GLY A 272 -7.59 13.49 -10.81
C GLY A 272 -9.01 14.02 -10.99
N ILE A 273 -9.25 15.33 -10.82
CA ILE A 273 -10.57 15.93 -11.07
C ILE A 273 -10.74 16.07 -12.58
N PRO A 274 -11.85 15.59 -13.18
CA PRO A 274 -12.15 15.82 -14.59
C PRO A 274 -12.37 17.31 -14.88
N TYR A 275 -11.82 17.77 -16.00
CA TYR A 275 -11.99 19.16 -16.52
C TYR A 275 -12.85 19.15 -17.75
#